data_b93f2fe3b1d44dd01494024388b06a2d
#
_entry.id   b93f2fe3b1d44dd01494024388b06a2d
#
_cell.length_a   1.000
_cell.length_b   1.000
_cell.length_c   1.000
_cell.angle_alpha   90.00
_cell.angle_beta   90.00
_cell.angle_gamma   90.00
#
_symmetry.space_group_name_H-M   'P 1'
#
loop_
_entity.id
_entity.type
_entity.pdbx_description
1 polymer ?
#
loop_
_entity_poly.entity_id
_entity_poly.type
_entity_poly.pdbx_seq_one_letter_code
_entity_poly.pdbx_strand_id
1 'polypeptide(L)'
;MKKNKLSKKNKGFLFGLVALLIFTATAGQIDLSKFDPDRLETIGDIFQDKPGQSILTEELSNVPPFDGENAVLFINDNQPTFTQAELSLEDGYWQTFTNLDTLNRVGQANAMLHRDFMPTEERGNISNVYPTGWKQKKMTSGEMLYNRSHLIGYQFTGENDNWKNLMTGTQYMNQVLMKKYEQEVAA
;
A
#
# COMPACT_ATOMS: atom_id res chain seq x y z
N MET A 1 22.33 24.29 -41.05
CA MET A 1 21.78 23.27 -40.16
C MET A 1 22.35 23.43 -38.75
N LYS A 2 21.56 23.91 -37.79
CA LYS A 2 21.96 24.03 -36.39
C LYS A 2 21.80 22.64 -35.71
N LYS A 3 22.91 22.05 -35.28
CA LYS A 3 22.88 20.82 -34.45
C LYS A 3 22.41 21.18 -33.03
N ASN A 4 21.21 20.81 -32.67
CA ASN A 4 20.74 20.92 -31.28
C ASN A 4 21.57 19.96 -30.40
N LYS A 5 22.41 20.54 -29.53
CA LYS A 5 23.08 19.76 -28.46
C LYS A 5 22.11 19.53 -27.33
N LEU A 6 21.73 18.26 -27.13
CA LEU A 6 20.97 17.86 -25.94
C LEU A 6 21.72 18.26 -24.65
N SER A 7 20.98 18.76 -23.67
CA SER A 7 21.54 19.16 -22.37
C SER A 7 22.16 17.95 -21.64
N LYS A 8 23.13 18.17 -20.76
CA LYS A 8 23.79 17.11 -19.98
C LYS A 8 22.76 16.25 -19.15
N LYS A 9 21.67 16.88 -18.69
CA LYS A 9 20.59 16.22 -17.92
C LYS A 9 19.81 15.21 -18.77
N ASN A 10 19.52 15.58 -20.03
CA ASN A 10 18.79 14.70 -20.95
C ASN A 10 19.66 13.55 -21.47
N LYS A 11 21.00 13.73 -21.49
CA LYS A 11 21.92 12.64 -21.87
C LYS A 11 21.97 11.53 -20.81
N GLY A 12 21.95 11.89 -19.51
CA GLY A 12 21.94 10.90 -18.42
C GLY A 12 20.65 10.07 -18.40
N PHE A 13 19.51 10.71 -18.63
CA PHE A 13 18.21 10.05 -18.70
C PHE A 13 18.12 9.09 -19.90
N LEU A 14 18.60 9.52 -21.07
CA LEU A 14 18.61 8.70 -22.28
C LEU A 14 19.55 7.49 -22.11
N PHE A 15 20.70 7.66 -21.45
CA PHE A 15 21.63 6.56 -21.16
C PHE A 15 21.02 5.52 -20.20
N GLY A 16 20.30 5.97 -19.16
CA GLY A 16 19.59 5.10 -18.22
C GLY A 16 18.50 4.27 -18.91
N LEU A 17 17.73 4.89 -19.80
CA LEU A 17 16.67 4.22 -20.55
C LEU A 17 17.24 3.20 -21.55
N VAL A 18 18.32 3.54 -22.23
CA VAL A 18 19.01 2.61 -23.18
C VAL A 18 19.64 1.43 -22.44
N ALA A 19 20.25 1.66 -21.26
CA ALA A 19 20.79 0.60 -20.43
C ALA A 19 19.71 -0.36 -19.93
N LEU A 20 18.54 0.16 -19.53
CA LEU A 20 17.39 -0.65 -19.12
C LEU A 20 16.86 -1.49 -20.27
N LEU A 21 16.75 -0.92 -21.47
CA LEU A 21 16.28 -1.64 -22.67
C LEU A 21 17.29 -2.73 -23.11
N ILE A 22 18.58 -2.52 -22.99
CA ILE A 22 19.61 -3.52 -23.29
C ILE A 22 19.56 -4.67 -22.29
N PHE A 23 19.33 -4.39 -21.01
CA PHE A 23 19.22 -5.42 -19.97
C PHE A 23 17.99 -6.32 -20.15
N THR A 24 16.86 -5.74 -20.58
CA THR A 24 15.64 -6.51 -20.87
C THR A 24 15.71 -7.27 -22.21
N ALA A 25 16.42 -6.77 -23.21
CA ALA A 25 16.60 -7.43 -24.50
C ALA A 25 17.46 -8.70 -24.40
N THR A 26 18.35 -8.80 -23.42
CA THR A 26 19.13 -10.01 -23.16
C THR A 26 18.38 -11.08 -22.38
N ALA A 27 17.26 -10.73 -21.73
CA ALA A 27 16.45 -11.66 -20.91
C ALA A 27 15.24 -12.27 -21.64
N GLY A 28 14.91 -11.81 -22.84
CA GLY A 28 13.84 -12.35 -23.68
C GLY A 28 13.63 -11.51 -24.92
N GLN A 29 13.19 -12.11 -26.00
CA GLN A 29 12.95 -11.45 -27.29
C GLN A 29 11.87 -10.35 -27.15
N ILE A 30 12.29 -9.11 -26.83
CA ILE A 30 11.40 -7.95 -26.88
C ILE A 30 11.47 -7.38 -28.30
N ASP A 31 10.35 -7.41 -28.98
CA ASP A 31 10.18 -6.80 -30.29
C ASP A 31 10.12 -5.27 -30.16
N LEU A 32 11.26 -4.62 -30.32
CA LEU A 32 11.39 -3.17 -30.25
C LEU A 32 10.66 -2.42 -31.39
N SER A 33 10.20 -3.11 -32.44
CA SER A 33 9.43 -2.49 -33.53
C SER A 33 8.01 -2.06 -33.07
N LYS A 34 7.55 -2.56 -31.94
CA LYS A 34 6.26 -2.22 -31.31
C LYS A 34 6.38 -1.11 -30.26
N PHE A 35 7.56 -0.54 -30.06
CA PHE A 35 7.76 0.55 -29.12
C PHE A 35 7.24 1.87 -29.71
N ASP A 36 6.16 2.38 -29.13
CA ASP A 36 5.55 3.64 -29.50
C ASP A 36 6.04 4.72 -28.50
N PRO A 37 6.89 5.66 -28.95
CA PRO A 37 7.41 6.71 -28.09
C PRO A 37 6.34 7.70 -27.61
N ASP A 38 5.21 7.82 -28.31
CA ASP A 38 4.10 8.71 -27.93
C ASP A 38 3.28 8.13 -26.75
N ARG A 39 3.45 6.84 -26.46
CA ARG A 39 2.90 6.20 -25.25
C ARG A 39 3.66 6.52 -23.95
N LEU A 40 4.78 7.24 -24.02
CA LEU A 40 5.51 7.67 -22.82
C LEU A 40 4.76 8.71 -22.00
N GLU A 41 3.81 9.44 -22.58
CA GLU A 41 2.90 10.34 -21.82
C GLU A 41 1.98 9.52 -20.90
N THR A 42 1.60 8.33 -21.30
CA THR A 42 0.73 7.44 -20.49
C THR A 42 1.44 6.87 -19.26
N ILE A 43 2.78 6.85 -19.22
CA ILE A 43 3.53 6.43 -18.02
C ILE A 43 3.47 7.52 -16.94
N GLY A 44 3.32 8.79 -17.32
CA GLY A 44 3.06 9.90 -16.40
C GLY A 44 1.74 9.73 -15.65
N ASP A 45 0.72 9.21 -16.33
CA ASP A 45 -0.62 8.99 -15.76
C ASP A 45 -0.66 7.82 -14.75
N ILE A 46 0.30 6.87 -14.84
CA ILE A 46 0.45 5.78 -13.86
C ILE A 46 0.97 6.30 -12.52
N PHE A 47 1.63 7.46 -12.52
CA PHE A 47 2.16 8.14 -11.33
C PHE A 47 1.33 9.36 -10.93
N GLN A 48 0.21 9.64 -11.60
CA GLN A 48 -0.72 10.66 -11.13
C GLN A 48 -1.48 10.10 -9.92
N ASP A 49 -1.34 10.79 -8.80
CA ASP A 49 -2.10 10.53 -7.59
C ASP A 49 -3.60 10.47 -7.93
N LYS A 50 -4.23 9.34 -7.61
CA LYS A 50 -5.69 9.24 -7.71
C LYS A 50 -6.32 10.31 -6.80
N PRO A 51 -7.43 10.95 -7.19
CA PRO A 51 -8.02 12.09 -6.47
C PRO A 51 -8.26 11.87 -4.96
N GLY A 52 -8.34 10.65 -4.46
CA GLY A 52 -8.48 10.39 -3.03
C GLY A 52 -7.17 10.41 -2.22
N GLN A 53 -6.02 10.35 -2.87
CA GLN A 53 -4.74 10.19 -2.18
C GLN A 53 -4.17 11.51 -1.64
N SER A 54 -4.50 12.65 -2.26
CA SER A 54 -4.05 13.98 -1.82
C SER A 54 -4.75 14.45 -0.54
N ILE A 55 -6.03 14.14 -0.37
CA ILE A 55 -6.81 14.55 0.79
C ILE A 55 -6.31 13.83 2.05
N LEU A 56 -6.11 12.51 1.97
CA LEU A 56 -5.56 11.71 3.08
C LEU A 56 -4.16 12.17 3.51
N THR A 57 -3.31 12.57 2.56
CA THR A 57 -1.95 13.03 2.88
C THR A 57 -1.98 14.36 3.61
N GLU A 58 -2.88 15.27 3.26
CA GLU A 58 -3.04 16.56 3.93
C GLU A 58 -3.64 16.38 5.33
N GLU A 59 -4.65 15.55 5.50
CA GLU A 59 -5.25 15.23 6.80
C GLU A 59 -4.23 14.58 7.73
N LEU A 60 -3.42 13.62 7.25
CA LEU A 60 -2.39 12.96 8.05
C LEU A 60 -1.25 13.91 8.45
N SER A 61 -0.96 14.95 7.67
CA SER A 61 0.05 15.96 8.02
C SER A 61 -0.34 16.78 9.25
N ASN A 62 -1.63 16.85 9.56
CA ASN A 62 -2.19 17.59 10.69
C ASN A 62 -2.35 16.72 11.96
N VAL A 63 -1.98 15.44 11.92
CA VAL A 63 -2.01 14.57 13.11
C VAL A 63 -0.97 15.04 14.11
N PRO A 64 -1.37 15.45 15.33
CA PRO A 64 -0.43 15.91 16.35
C PRO A 64 0.47 14.76 16.82
N PRO A 65 1.66 15.05 17.35
CA PRO A 65 2.46 14.04 18.03
C PRO A 65 1.67 13.38 19.17
N PHE A 66 1.96 12.11 19.43
CA PHE A 66 1.36 11.40 20.56
C PHE A 66 1.63 12.10 21.88
N ASP A 67 0.59 12.43 22.64
CA ASP A 67 0.65 13.17 23.90
C ASP A 67 0.99 12.30 25.13
N GLY A 68 1.07 10.98 24.94
CA GLY A 68 1.32 10.00 26.00
C GLY A 68 0.06 9.37 26.58
N GLU A 69 -1.13 9.88 26.25
CA GLU A 69 -2.41 9.45 26.82
C GLU A 69 -3.40 8.97 25.75
N ASN A 70 -3.61 9.77 24.70
CA ASN A 70 -4.65 9.54 23.69
C ASN A 70 -4.10 8.76 22.50
N ALA A 71 -4.27 7.44 22.51
CA ALA A 71 -3.81 6.57 21.44
C ALA A 71 -4.74 6.54 20.20
N VAL A 72 -5.89 7.20 20.26
CA VAL A 72 -6.89 7.28 19.18
C VAL A 72 -7.28 8.73 18.95
N LEU A 73 -7.22 9.16 17.70
CA LEU A 73 -7.69 10.47 17.27
C LEU A 73 -8.81 10.31 16.27
N PHE A 74 -9.84 11.13 16.39
CA PHE A 74 -10.87 11.24 15.38
C PHE A 74 -10.43 12.31 14.36
N ILE A 75 -10.37 11.91 13.10
CA ILE A 75 -10.05 12.78 11.98
C ILE A 75 -11.34 13.08 11.25
N ASN A 76 -11.50 14.30 10.74
CA ASN A 76 -12.67 14.72 9.98
C ASN A 76 -14.00 14.43 10.70
N ASP A 77 -14.07 14.71 11.99
CA ASP A 77 -15.24 14.43 12.85
C ASP A 77 -15.71 12.97 12.75
N ASN A 78 -14.80 12.05 12.50
CA ASN A 78 -15.05 10.61 12.26
C ASN A 78 -15.98 10.36 11.05
N GLN A 79 -15.95 11.24 10.06
CA GLN A 79 -16.70 11.07 8.81
C GLN A 79 -15.79 10.51 7.72
N PRO A 80 -16.18 9.40 7.07
CA PRO A 80 -15.42 8.86 5.95
C PRO A 80 -15.48 9.78 4.73
N THR A 81 -14.39 9.81 3.97
CA THR A 81 -14.21 10.67 2.78
C THR A 81 -14.37 9.91 1.47
N PHE A 82 -15.05 8.77 1.47
CA PHE A 82 -15.29 7.99 0.26
C PHE A 82 -16.12 8.75 -0.77
N THR A 83 -15.70 8.68 -2.02
CA THR A 83 -16.47 9.19 -3.15
C THR A 83 -17.64 8.25 -3.48
N GLN A 84 -18.65 8.75 -4.21
CA GLN A 84 -19.75 7.90 -4.67
C GLN A 84 -19.28 6.76 -5.58
N ALA A 85 -18.21 6.95 -6.35
CA ALA A 85 -17.63 5.90 -7.17
C ALA A 85 -16.99 4.79 -6.31
N GLU A 86 -16.32 5.14 -5.22
CA GLU A 86 -15.74 4.17 -4.27
C GLU A 86 -16.81 3.42 -3.48
N LEU A 87 -17.98 3.99 -3.32
CA LEU A 87 -19.14 3.37 -2.66
C LEU A 87 -20.05 2.59 -3.64
N SER A 88 -19.70 2.52 -4.93
CA SER A 88 -20.49 1.77 -5.91
C SER A 88 -20.46 0.27 -5.59
N LEU A 89 -21.65 -0.35 -5.68
CA LEU A 89 -21.81 -1.80 -5.54
C LEU A 89 -21.86 -2.51 -6.90
N GLU A 90 -21.64 -1.80 -8.01
CA GLU A 90 -21.74 -2.36 -9.35
C GLU A 90 -20.67 -3.45 -9.59
N ASP A 91 -19.49 -3.29 -9.02
CA ASP A 91 -18.39 -4.25 -9.11
C ASP A 91 -18.45 -5.35 -8.03
N GLY A 92 -19.48 -5.35 -7.18
CA GLY A 92 -19.63 -6.26 -6.06
C GLY A 92 -18.62 -5.98 -4.95
N TYR A 93 -18.12 -7.05 -4.31
CA TYR A 93 -17.06 -6.94 -3.29
C TYR A 93 -15.67 -7.07 -3.92
N TRP A 94 -14.71 -6.31 -3.41
CA TRP A 94 -13.33 -6.24 -3.94
C TRP A 94 -12.34 -5.84 -2.85
N GLN A 95 -11.06 -6.08 -3.11
CA GLN A 95 -9.95 -5.53 -2.33
C GLN A 95 -8.82 -5.06 -3.24
N THR A 96 -8.12 -4.03 -2.83
CA THR A 96 -6.96 -3.49 -3.54
C THR A 96 -5.86 -3.10 -2.57
N PHE A 97 -4.61 -3.31 -3.01
CA PHE A 97 -3.41 -2.95 -2.26
C PHE A 97 -2.46 -2.23 -3.19
N THR A 98 -1.96 -1.08 -2.78
CA THR A 98 -0.91 -0.39 -3.53
C THR A 98 0.39 -1.19 -3.50
N ASN A 99 1.28 -0.94 -4.45
CA ASN A 99 2.61 -1.51 -4.40
C ASN A 99 3.36 -0.98 -3.17
N LEU A 100 4.29 -1.79 -2.66
CA LEU A 100 5.24 -1.33 -1.64
C LEU A 100 6.06 -0.18 -2.19
N ASP A 101 6.39 0.79 -1.34
CA ASP A 101 7.25 1.90 -1.72
C ASP A 101 8.73 1.47 -1.84
N THR A 102 9.61 2.42 -2.13
CA THR A 102 11.05 2.18 -2.30
C THR A 102 11.76 1.67 -1.03
N LEU A 103 11.12 1.79 0.13
CA LEU A 103 11.58 1.27 1.42
C LEU A 103 10.82 0.00 1.83
N ASN A 104 10.08 -0.62 0.91
CA ASN A 104 9.21 -1.78 1.14
C ASN A 104 8.14 -1.54 2.23
N ARG A 105 7.67 -0.30 2.39
CA ARG A 105 6.57 0.02 3.29
C ARG A 105 5.24 -0.21 2.57
N VAL A 106 4.25 -0.69 3.31
CA VAL A 106 2.88 -0.80 2.83
C VAL A 106 2.30 0.59 2.55
N GLY A 107 1.45 0.65 1.55
CA GLY A 107 0.67 1.84 1.23
C GLY A 107 -0.80 1.63 1.54
N GLN A 108 -1.67 2.16 0.69
CA GLN A 108 -3.11 2.11 0.85
C GLN A 108 -3.64 0.69 0.63
N ALA A 109 -4.56 0.27 1.49
CA ALA A 109 -5.33 -0.95 1.39
C ALA A 109 -6.83 -0.60 1.50
N ASN A 110 -7.62 -0.94 0.48
CA ASN A 110 -9.05 -0.67 0.43
C ASN A 110 -9.82 -1.95 0.14
N ALA A 111 -11.02 -2.06 0.68
CA ALA A 111 -11.92 -3.15 0.37
C ALA A 111 -13.39 -2.71 0.42
N MET A 112 -14.18 -3.25 -0.48
CA MET A 112 -15.63 -3.34 -0.36
C MET A 112 -15.95 -4.72 0.23
N LEU A 113 -16.37 -4.74 1.49
CA LEU A 113 -16.56 -5.98 2.25
C LEU A 113 -17.94 -6.60 1.98
N HIS A 114 -17.96 -7.93 1.95
CA HIS A 114 -19.19 -8.71 1.86
C HIS A 114 -19.02 -10.04 2.59
N ARG A 115 -20.10 -10.64 3.08
CA ARG A 115 -20.03 -11.91 3.80
C ARG A 115 -19.46 -13.06 2.96
N ASP A 116 -19.76 -13.08 1.67
CA ASP A 116 -19.25 -14.10 0.75
C ASP A 116 -17.73 -13.96 0.48
N PHE A 117 -17.14 -12.84 0.89
CA PHE A 117 -15.69 -12.60 0.80
C PHE A 117 -14.95 -13.06 2.05
N MET A 118 -15.67 -13.29 3.15
CA MET A 118 -15.07 -13.76 4.40
C MET A 118 -14.50 -15.16 4.23
N PRO A 119 -13.37 -15.47 4.88
CA PRO A 119 -12.74 -16.78 4.77
C PRO A 119 -13.61 -17.87 5.39
N THR A 120 -13.63 -19.02 4.75
CA THR A 120 -14.21 -20.25 5.26
C THR A 120 -13.18 -21.18 5.91
N GLU A 121 -11.90 -20.84 5.76
CA GLU A 121 -10.77 -21.59 6.28
C GLU A 121 -10.12 -20.86 7.45
N GLU A 122 -9.43 -21.61 8.31
CA GLU A 122 -8.66 -21.04 9.39
C GLU A 122 -7.46 -20.24 8.87
N ARG A 123 -7.09 -19.19 9.60
CA ARG A 123 -5.95 -18.36 9.29
C ARG A 123 -4.66 -19.17 9.25
N GLY A 124 -3.93 -19.05 8.17
CA GLY A 124 -2.62 -19.68 7.98
C GLY A 124 -1.48 -18.99 8.76
N ASN A 125 -0.30 -19.60 8.66
CA ASN A 125 0.92 -19.04 9.25
C ASN A 125 1.46 -17.90 8.39
N ILE A 126 1.74 -16.75 9.02
CA ILE A 126 2.31 -15.55 8.38
C ILE A 126 3.76 -15.26 8.81
N SER A 127 4.44 -16.23 9.42
CA SER A 127 5.81 -16.04 9.93
C SER A 127 6.87 -15.84 8.84
N ASN A 128 6.56 -16.22 7.61
CA ASN A 128 7.36 -16.01 6.40
C ASN A 128 7.40 -14.55 5.91
N VAL A 129 6.47 -13.70 6.36
CA VAL A 129 6.45 -12.28 6.00
C VAL A 129 7.26 -11.46 7.01
N TYR A 130 8.18 -10.66 6.51
CA TYR A 130 9.01 -9.74 7.30
C TYR A 130 8.75 -8.30 6.83
N PRO A 131 7.71 -7.63 7.34
CA PRO A 131 7.41 -6.26 6.96
C PRO A 131 8.58 -5.32 7.28
N THR A 132 8.65 -4.20 6.59
CA THR A 132 9.68 -3.18 6.87
C THR A 132 9.71 -2.81 8.35
N GLY A 133 10.91 -2.71 8.91
CA GLY A 133 11.12 -2.42 10.33
C GLY A 133 10.87 -3.62 11.25
N TRP A 134 10.61 -4.82 10.71
CA TRP A 134 10.41 -6.01 11.53
C TRP A 134 11.63 -6.27 12.43
N LYS A 135 11.40 -6.12 13.72
CA LYS A 135 12.40 -6.38 14.74
C LYS A 135 11.71 -6.83 16.02
N GLN A 136 11.67 -8.14 16.20
CA GLN A 136 10.96 -8.69 17.35
C GLN A 136 11.72 -8.42 18.67
N LYS A 137 10.98 -8.05 19.69
CA LYS A 137 11.45 -7.84 21.04
C LYS A 137 10.45 -8.39 22.05
N LYS A 138 10.93 -9.15 23.03
CA LYS A 138 10.12 -9.61 24.15
C LYS A 138 10.09 -8.55 25.23
N MET A 139 8.90 -8.26 25.74
CA MET A 139 8.69 -7.34 26.86
C MET A 139 8.93 -8.06 28.20
N THR A 140 9.03 -7.29 29.30
CA THR A 140 9.15 -7.84 30.65
C THR A 140 7.95 -8.67 31.07
N SER A 141 6.76 -8.37 30.53
CA SER A 141 5.53 -9.18 30.69
C SER A 141 5.62 -10.57 30.07
N GLY A 142 6.61 -10.81 29.21
CA GLY A 142 6.76 -12.05 28.45
C GLY A 142 6.10 -11.99 27.07
N GLU A 143 5.31 -10.96 26.77
CA GLU A 143 4.66 -10.76 25.47
C GLU A 143 5.63 -10.18 24.45
N MET A 144 5.27 -10.34 23.16
CA MET A 144 6.05 -9.76 22.06
C MET A 144 5.63 -8.32 21.81
N LEU A 145 6.62 -7.41 21.69
CA LEU A 145 6.37 -5.99 21.46
C LEU A 145 5.73 -5.71 20.09
N TYR A 146 6.11 -6.46 19.08
CA TYR A 146 5.65 -6.25 17.70
C TYR A 146 4.88 -7.44 17.17
N ASN A 147 3.87 -7.13 16.37
CA ASN A 147 3.08 -8.08 15.59
C ASN A 147 3.18 -7.77 14.10
N ARG A 148 2.93 -8.78 13.28
CA ARG A 148 2.57 -8.60 11.87
C ARG A 148 1.11 -8.20 11.84
N SER A 149 0.85 -6.92 11.65
CA SER A 149 -0.50 -6.35 11.65
C SER A 149 -1.03 -6.30 10.23
N HIS A 150 -2.21 -6.88 10.00
CA HIS A 150 -2.92 -6.70 8.74
C HIS A 150 -3.51 -5.29 8.67
N LEU A 151 -3.49 -4.66 7.49
CA LEU A 151 -4.24 -3.44 7.21
C LEU A 151 -5.73 -3.75 7.05
N ILE A 152 -6.05 -4.80 6.28
CA ILE A 152 -7.38 -5.41 6.19
C ILE A 152 -7.28 -6.77 6.88
N GLY A 153 -8.01 -6.95 7.97
CA GLY A 153 -7.96 -8.16 8.80
C GLY A 153 -8.35 -9.42 8.02
N TYR A 154 -7.67 -10.54 8.31
CA TYR A 154 -7.94 -11.84 7.69
C TYR A 154 -9.42 -12.21 7.70
N GLN A 155 -10.11 -11.91 8.80
CA GLN A 155 -11.53 -12.22 8.99
C GLN A 155 -12.47 -11.59 7.94
N PHE A 156 -12.02 -10.56 7.21
CA PHE A 156 -12.86 -9.85 6.26
C PHE A 156 -12.72 -10.36 4.83
N THR A 157 -11.51 -10.78 4.43
CA THR A 157 -11.21 -11.08 3.02
C THR A 157 -10.38 -12.35 2.82
N GLY A 158 -9.98 -13.03 3.89
CA GLY A 158 -9.14 -14.20 3.82
C GLY A 158 -7.70 -13.95 3.37
N GLU A 159 -7.30 -12.68 3.25
CA GLU A 159 -5.95 -12.31 2.81
C GLU A 159 -4.94 -12.63 3.90
N ASN A 160 -4.12 -13.67 3.72
CA ASN A 160 -3.28 -14.23 4.80
C ASN A 160 -1.90 -13.58 4.89
N ASP A 161 -0.98 -13.90 3.96
CA ASP A 161 0.44 -13.58 4.01
C ASP A 161 0.89 -12.59 2.92
N ASN A 162 -0.01 -11.73 2.51
CA ASN A 162 0.25 -10.69 1.52
C ASN A 162 1.15 -9.60 2.11
N TRP A 163 2.33 -9.42 1.50
CA TRP A 163 3.30 -8.39 1.87
C TRP A 163 2.76 -6.96 1.78
N LYS A 164 1.77 -6.71 0.91
CA LYS A 164 1.14 -5.40 0.73
C LYS A 164 0.07 -5.12 1.79
N ASN A 165 -0.33 -6.13 2.55
CA ASN A 165 -1.35 -6.05 3.60
C ASN A 165 -0.76 -6.18 5.01
N LEU A 166 0.55 -6.44 5.16
CA LEU A 166 1.18 -6.69 6.44
C LEU A 166 2.20 -5.63 6.80
N MET A 167 2.04 -5.01 7.96
CA MET A 167 2.97 -4.04 8.51
C MET A 167 3.52 -4.48 9.88
N THR A 168 4.65 -3.90 10.27
CA THR A 168 5.14 -4.01 11.65
C THR A 168 4.33 -3.08 12.53
N GLY A 169 3.47 -3.63 13.37
CA GLY A 169 2.70 -2.88 14.35
C GLY A 169 3.08 -3.28 15.78
N THR A 170 2.80 -2.42 16.76
CA THR A 170 2.92 -2.83 18.16
C THR A 170 1.83 -3.84 18.52
N GLN A 171 2.12 -4.70 19.47
CA GLN A 171 1.12 -5.64 20.00
C GLN A 171 -0.12 -4.90 20.52
N TYR A 172 0.08 -3.79 21.23
CA TYR A 172 -1.02 -2.96 21.75
C TYR A 172 -1.88 -2.39 20.61
N MET A 173 -1.26 -1.79 19.59
CA MET A 173 -2.00 -1.28 18.43
C MET A 173 -2.82 -2.40 17.76
N ASN A 174 -2.19 -3.55 17.49
CA ASN A 174 -2.82 -4.64 16.76
C ASN A 174 -3.91 -5.38 17.58
N GLN A 175 -3.65 -5.69 18.84
CA GLN A 175 -4.51 -6.54 19.64
C GLN A 175 -5.55 -5.79 20.49
N VAL A 176 -5.34 -4.50 20.71
CA VAL A 176 -6.25 -3.68 21.52
C VAL A 176 -6.96 -2.65 20.66
N LEU A 177 -6.21 -1.76 20.00
CA LEU A 177 -6.82 -0.64 19.28
C LEU A 177 -7.49 -1.07 17.99
N MET A 178 -6.78 -1.73 17.08
CA MET A 178 -7.33 -2.17 15.80
C MET A 178 -8.45 -3.20 16.00
N LYS A 179 -8.23 -4.18 16.86
CA LYS A 179 -9.19 -5.26 17.11
C LYS A 179 -10.57 -4.74 17.53
N LYS A 180 -10.62 -3.65 18.30
CA LYS A 180 -11.89 -3.03 18.69
C LYS A 180 -12.72 -2.63 17.47
N TYR A 181 -12.10 -1.88 16.54
CA TYR A 181 -12.77 -1.39 15.33
C TYR A 181 -13.06 -2.51 14.32
N GLU A 182 -12.16 -3.47 14.20
CA GLU A 182 -12.39 -4.66 13.39
C GLU A 182 -13.62 -5.46 13.87
N GLN A 183 -13.82 -5.57 15.18
CA GLN A 183 -15.00 -6.23 15.73
C GLN A 183 -16.29 -5.43 15.50
N GLU A 184 -16.24 -4.11 15.56
CA GLU A 184 -17.37 -3.24 15.23
C GLU A 184 -17.77 -3.38 13.74
N VAL A 185 -16.79 -3.47 12.83
CA VAL A 185 -17.05 -3.69 11.40
C VAL A 185 -17.59 -5.09 11.12
N ALA A 186 -17.19 -6.10 11.89
CA ALA A 186 -17.59 -7.50 11.69
C ALA A 186 -19.00 -7.83 12.25
N ALA A 187 -19.57 -6.96 13.09
CA ALA A 187 -20.86 -7.18 13.75
C ALA A 187 -22.05 -6.91 12.82
#